data_f8c4cae083fcc35d061d5ba7ce238f86
#
_entry.id   f8c4cae083fcc35d061d5ba7ce238f86
#
_cell.length_a   1.000
_cell.length_b   1.000
_cell.length_c   1.000
_cell.angle_alpha   90.00
_cell.angle_beta   90.00
_cell.angle_gamma   90.00
#
_symmetry.space_group_name_H-M   'P 1'
#
loop_
_entity.id
_entity.type
_entity.pdbx_description
1 polymer ?
#
loop_
_entity_poly.entity_id
_entity_poly.type
_entity_poly.pdbx_seq_one_letter_code
_entity_poly.pdbx_strand_id
1 'polypeptide(L)'
;MNYNTQNAKIASITEKTLIVGIDVGSETHYARAFDWRNYEYSKKPFAFNNDEAGFAAFKAWMEDMADKHGKEAVIPGMEPTGHYWLNLGAYLQEQGMKPVHVNPHHVKKSKELDDNNPSKNDRKDPKTIAGLVNEGRFSYPYIPTGIYAEIRNLSN
;
A
#
# COMPACT_ATOMS: atom_id res chain seq x y z
N MET A 1 -2.07 2.51 -20.09
CA MET A 1 -2.17 3.86 -19.49
C MET A 1 -1.49 4.86 -20.38
N ASN A 2 -2.17 5.92 -20.75
CA ASN A 2 -1.55 6.93 -21.58
C ASN A 2 -0.80 7.95 -20.72
N TYR A 3 0.01 8.78 -21.37
CA TYR A 3 0.86 9.78 -20.73
C TYR A 3 0.07 10.73 -19.82
N ASN A 4 -1.10 11.19 -20.29
CA ASN A 4 -1.92 12.13 -19.51
C ASN A 4 -2.47 11.50 -18.23
N THR A 5 -2.84 10.22 -18.29
CA THR A 5 -3.36 9.50 -17.12
C THR A 5 -2.28 9.34 -16.06
N GLN A 6 -1.06 8.98 -16.48
CA GLN A 6 0.06 8.85 -15.54
C GLN A 6 0.40 10.20 -14.91
N ASN A 7 0.45 11.25 -15.71
CA ASN A 7 0.73 12.58 -15.20
C ASN A 7 -0.34 13.05 -14.21
N ALA A 8 -1.61 12.75 -14.48
CA ALA A 8 -2.69 13.08 -13.56
C ALA A 8 -2.51 12.37 -12.21
N LYS A 9 -2.07 11.11 -12.22
CA LYS A 9 -1.79 10.38 -11.00
C LYS A 9 -0.62 10.97 -10.24
N ILE A 10 0.45 11.32 -10.92
CA ILE A 10 1.60 11.98 -10.29
C ILE A 10 1.17 13.31 -9.67
N ALA A 11 0.40 14.10 -10.41
CA ALA A 11 -0.05 15.41 -9.93
C ALA A 11 -0.98 15.33 -8.72
N SER A 12 -1.69 14.21 -8.55
CA SER A 12 -2.58 14.03 -7.40
C SER A 12 -1.82 13.77 -6.10
N ILE A 13 -0.54 13.40 -6.19
CA ILE A 13 0.30 13.13 -5.01
C ILE A 13 1.05 14.40 -4.67
N THR A 14 0.80 14.92 -3.47
CA THR A 14 1.37 16.20 -3.04
C THR A 14 2.09 16.04 -1.70
N GLU A 15 2.62 17.13 -1.19
CA GLU A 15 3.25 17.15 0.13
C GLU A 15 2.27 16.79 1.25
N LYS A 16 0.96 16.84 0.97
CA LYS A 16 -0.09 16.48 1.93
C LYS A 16 -0.51 15.02 1.83
N THR A 17 0.17 14.23 1.00
CA THR A 17 -0.17 12.83 0.77
C THR A 17 0.82 11.91 1.48
N LEU A 18 0.27 10.96 2.26
CA LEU A 18 1.05 9.87 2.83
C LEU A 18 0.94 8.67 1.90
N ILE A 19 2.08 8.14 1.47
CA ILE A 19 2.12 6.93 0.66
C ILE A 19 2.46 5.77 1.58
N VAL A 20 1.65 4.72 1.52
CA VAL A 20 1.90 3.52 2.32
C VAL A 20 2.09 2.35 1.37
N GLY A 21 3.29 1.77 1.38
CA GLY A 21 3.57 0.55 0.62
C GLY A 21 3.34 -0.66 1.50
N ILE A 22 2.65 -1.66 0.96
CA ILE A 22 2.26 -2.86 1.72
C ILE A 22 2.77 -4.10 1.03
N ASP A 23 3.57 -4.90 1.75
CA ASP A 23 3.98 -6.24 1.33
C ASP A 23 2.94 -7.21 1.87
N VAL A 24 2.12 -7.75 0.97
CA VAL A 24 1.00 -8.62 1.32
C VAL A 24 1.46 -10.05 1.54
N GLY A 25 1.08 -10.63 2.67
CA GLY A 25 1.36 -12.03 2.98
C GLY A 25 0.07 -12.78 3.31
N SER A 26 0.18 -14.09 3.46
CA SER A 26 -0.98 -14.92 3.78
C SER A 26 -1.47 -14.74 5.22
N GLU A 27 -0.55 -14.58 6.14
CA GLU A 27 -0.85 -14.45 7.57
C GLU A 27 -0.51 -13.06 8.10
N THR A 28 0.56 -12.47 7.61
CA THR A 28 1.06 -11.18 8.11
C THR A 28 1.42 -10.30 6.93
N HIS A 29 1.02 -9.03 7.05
CA HIS A 29 1.38 -7.99 6.08
C HIS A 29 2.40 -7.05 6.72
N TYR A 30 3.20 -6.40 5.88
CA TYR A 30 4.21 -5.45 6.34
C TYR A 30 4.05 -4.14 5.58
N ALA A 31 4.06 -3.01 6.29
CA ALA A 31 3.84 -1.70 5.70
C ALA A 31 4.92 -0.71 6.10
N ARG A 32 5.22 0.21 5.19
CA ARG A 32 6.11 1.34 5.44
C ARG A 32 5.45 2.60 4.91
N ALA A 33 5.74 3.74 5.53
CA ALA A 33 5.12 5.02 5.20
C ALA A 33 6.15 6.01 4.63
N PHE A 34 5.76 6.69 3.56
CA PHE A 34 6.62 7.59 2.80
C PHE A 34 5.90 8.87 2.43
N ASP A 35 6.67 9.88 2.07
CA ASP A 35 6.11 11.09 1.47
C ASP A 35 6.15 11.00 -0.06
N TRP A 36 5.76 12.11 -0.71
CA TRP A 36 5.71 12.20 -2.17
C TRP A 36 7.09 12.14 -2.84
N ARG A 37 8.17 12.26 -2.04
CA ARG A 37 9.54 12.22 -2.54
C ARG A 37 10.26 10.92 -2.18
N ASN A 38 9.54 9.93 -1.68
CA ASN A 38 10.09 8.67 -1.17
C ASN A 38 10.90 8.83 0.12
N TYR A 39 10.71 9.91 0.85
CA TYR A 39 11.28 10.02 2.19
C TYR A 39 10.48 9.12 3.12
N GLU A 40 11.16 8.21 3.80
CA GLU A 40 10.50 7.25 4.67
C GLU A 40 10.32 7.79 6.08
N TYR A 41 9.09 7.76 6.59
CA TYR A 41 8.77 8.16 7.96
C TYR A 41 8.89 7.01 8.95
N SER A 42 8.66 5.79 8.51
CA SER A 42 8.72 4.61 9.37
C SER A 42 10.18 4.15 9.54
N LYS A 43 10.59 3.84 10.78
CA LYS A 43 11.94 3.38 11.05
C LYS A 43 12.08 1.89 10.77
N LYS A 44 10.97 1.16 10.84
CA LYS A 44 10.91 -0.28 10.58
C LYS A 44 9.53 -0.61 10.01
N PRO A 45 9.39 -1.76 9.35
CA PRO A 45 8.08 -2.16 8.83
C PRO A 45 7.09 -2.34 9.97
N PHE A 46 5.87 -1.91 9.74
CA PHE A 46 4.75 -2.18 10.65
C PHE A 46 4.12 -3.51 10.24
N ALA A 47 4.17 -4.50 11.12
CA ALA A 47 3.61 -5.82 10.86
C ALA A 47 2.20 -5.89 11.41
N PHE A 48 1.27 -6.45 10.63
CA PHE A 48 -0.11 -6.64 11.09
C PHE A 48 -0.69 -7.91 10.48
N ASN A 49 -1.54 -8.58 11.25
CA ASN A 49 -2.11 -9.86 10.83
C ASN A 49 -3.19 -9.67 9.76
N ASN A 50 -3.39 -10.71 8.95
CA ASN A 50 -4.40 -10.72 7.89
C ASN A 50 -5.77 -11.10 8.50
N ASP A 51 -6.25 -10.26 9.42
CA ASP A 51 -7.54 -10.42 10.08
C ASP A 51 -8.08 -9.04 10.49
N GLU A 52 -9.31 -9.01 10.98
CA GLU A 52 -9.98 -7.75 11.31
C GLU A 52 -9.20 -6.94 12.36
N ALA A 53 -8.68 -7.60 13.39
CA ALA A 53 -7.91 -6.91 14.41
C ALA A 53 -6.63 -6.31 13.84
N GLY A 54 -5.96 -7.05 12.96
CA GLY A 54 -4.76 -6.56 12.29
C GLY A 54 -5.06 -5.37 11.39
N PHE A 55 -6.15 -5.43 10.65
CA PHE A 55 -6.57 -4.33 9.76
C PHE A 55 -6.90 -3.06 10.55
N ALA A 56 -7.58 -3.22 11.70
CA ALA A 56 -7.90 -2.08 12.57
C ALA A 56 -6.63 -1.44 13.12
N ALA A 57 -5.66 -2.25 13.53
CA ALA A 57 -4.37 -1.75 14.00
C ALA A 57 -3.63 -1.02 12.89
N PHE A 58 -3.69 -1.54 11.66
CA PHE A 58 -3.06 -0.91 10.51
C PHE A 58 -3.70 0.45 10.20
N LYS A 59 -5.03 0.51 10.22
CA LYS A 59 -5.73 1.77 10.00
C LYS A 59 -5.32 2.82 11.03
N ALA A 60 -5.27 2.43 12.30
CA ALA A 60 -4.85 3.33 13.37
C ALA A 60 -3.40 3.80 13.16
N TRP A 61 -2.52 2.91 12.72
CA TRP A 61 -1.13 3.27 12.44
C TRP A 61 -1.03 4.27 11.30
N MET A 62 -1.81 4.08 10.22
CA MET A 62 -1.81 5.02 9.11
C MET A 62 -2.33 6.40 9.54
N GLU A 63 -3.40 6.42 10.33
CA GLU A 63 -3.97 7.67 10.82
C GLU A 63 -2.98 8.41 11.73
N ASP A 64 -2.29 7.69 12.58
CA ASP A 64 -1.28 8.26 13.45
C ASP A 64 -0.11 8.86 12.66
N MET A 65 0.35 8.12 11.64
CA MET A 65 1.41 8.61 10.76
C MET A 65 0.97 9.87 10.00
N ALA A 66 -0.26 9.89 9.50
CA ALA A 66 -0.77 11.04 8.77
C ALA A 66 -0.88 12.26 9.69
N ASP A 67 -1.39 12.09 10.90
CA ASP A 67 -1.50 13.20 11.87
C ASP A 67 -0.13 13.73 12.26
N LYS A 68 0.79 12.82 12.55
CA LYS A 68 2.12 13.17 13.00
C LYS A 68 2.90 13.99 11.97
N HIS A 69 2.66 13.72 10.70
CA HIS A 69 3.39 14.35 9.60
C HIS A 69 2.55 15.34 8.78
N GLY A 70 1.38 15.71 9.29
CA GLY A 70 0.54 16.75 8.66
C GLY A 70 -0.02 16.35 7.31
N LYS A 71 -0.35 15.08 7.12
CA LYS A 71 -0.90 14.59 5.86
C LYS A 71 -2.41 14.62 5.87
N GLU A 72 -3.00 14.99 4.75
CA GLU A 72 -4.46 15.10 4.60
C GLU A 72 -5.04 13.91 3.83
N ALA A 73 -4.20 13.20 3.07
CA ALA A 73 -4.63 12.06 2.27
C ALA A 73 -3.67 10.89 2.46
N VAL A 74 -4.17 9.67 2.35
CA VAL A 74 -3.38 8.44 2.45
C VAL A 74 -3.65 7.58 1.23
N ILE A 75 -2.59 7.11 0.59
CA ILE A 75 -2.69 6.17 -0.52
C ILE A 75 -2.03 4.86 -0.12
N PRO A 76 -2.82 3.83 0.24
CA PRO A 76 -2.25 2.51 0.51
C PRO A 76 -2.08 1.75 -0.81
N GLY A 77 -0.85 1.31 -1.09
CA GLY A 77 -0.53 0.60 -2.31
C GLY A 77 -0.01 -0.80 -2.04
N MET A 78 -0.36 -1.74 -2.91
CA MET A 78 0.03 -3.12 -2.77
C MET A 78 0.19 -3.81 -4.12
N GLU A 79 0.93 -4.90 -4.13
CA GLU A 79 1.09 -5.76 -5.29
C GLU A 79 0.04 -6.87 -5.22
N PRO A 80 -0.82 -7.03 -6.24
CA PRO A 80 -1.89 -8.03 -6.20
C PRO A 80 -1.41 -9.42 -6.58
N THR A 81 -0.59 -10.03 -5.71
CA THR A 81 -0.10 -11.38 -5.92
C THR A 81 -1.02 -12.34 -5.18
N GLY A 82 -1.57 -13.32 -5.90
CA GLY A 82 -2.51 -14.26 -5.31
C GLY A 82 -3.81 -13.59 -4.91
N HIS A 83 -4.43 -14.07 -3.83
CA HIS A 83 -5.73 -13.59 -3.37
C HIS A 83 -5.69 -12.94 -1.97
N TYR A 84 -4.55 -12.96 -1.31
CA TYR A 84 -4.45 -12.48 0.07
C TYR A 84 -4.66 -10.97 0.22
N TRP A 85 -4.49 -10.22 -0.88
CA TRP A 85 -4.70 -8.78 -0.86
C TRP A 85 -6.17 -8.39 -0.71
N LEU A 86 -7.09 -9.28 -1.12
CA LEU A 86 -8.51 -8.94 -1.23
C LEU A 86 -9.14 -8.60 0.12
N ASN A 87 -8.83 -9.36 1.16
CA ASN A 87 -9.39 -9.09 2.48
C ASN A 87 -8.98 -7.70 2.96
N LEU A 88 -7.70 -7.38 2.84
CA LEU A 88 -7.19 -6.07 3.23
C LEU A 88 -7.77 -4.96 2.36
N GLY A 89 -7.76 -5.16 1.03
CA GLY A 89 -8.29 -4.17 0.10
C GLY A 89 -9.76 -3.88 0.35
N ALA A 90 -10.54 -4.92 0.60
CA ALA A 90 -11.97 -4.78 0.88
C ALA A 90 -12.21 -4.02 2.18
N TYR A 91 -11.41 -4.31 3.21
CA TYR A 91 -11.51 -3.59 4.48
C TYR A 91 -11.21 -2.09 4.28
N LEU A 92 -10.12 -1.79 3.57
CA LEU A 92 -9.72 -0.40 3.36
C LEU A 92 -10.80 0.36 2.58
N GLN A 93 -11.39 -0.27 1.57
CA GLN A 93 -12.47 0.34 0.80
C GLN A 93 -13.68 0.62 1.68
N GLU A 94 -14.04 -0.30 2.57
CA GLU A 94 -15.16 -0.11 3.48
C GLU A 94 -14.89 1.07 4.43
N GLN A 95 -13.62 1.31 4.78
CA GLN A 95 -13.24 2.43 5.64
C GLN A 95 -13.13 3.75 4.88
N GLY A 96 -13.50 3.78 3.61
CA GLY A 96 -13.47 5.01 2.83
C GLY A 96 -12.12 5.31 2.18
N MET A 97 -11.19 4.39 2.23
CA MET A 97 -9.89 4.54 1.57
C MET A 97 -9.94 3.95 0.17
N LYS A 98 -9.01 4.38 -0.67
CA LYS A 98 -8.89 3.87 -2.04
C LYS A 98 -7.55 3.17 -2.20
N PRO A 99 -7.51 1.85 -1.94
CA PRO A 99 -6.26 1.12 -2.15
C PRO A 99 -5.90 1.09 -3.63
N VAL A 100 -4.60 1.08 -3.92
CA VAL A 100 -4.13 1.03 -5.31
C VAL A 100 -3.24 -0.20 -5.49
N HIS A 101 -3.19 -0.68 -6.73
CA HIS A 101 -2.35 -1.82 -7.10
C HIS A 101 -1.20 -1.35 -7.98
N VAL A 102 -0.01 -1.89 -7.72
CA VAL A 102 1.12 -1.76 -8.62
C VAL A 102 1.30 -3.08 -9.36
N ASN A 103 1.85 -3.01 -10.58
CA ASN A 103 2.02 -4.19 -11.41
C ASN A 103 3.16 -5.06 -10.87
N PRO A 104 2.92 -6.37 -10.64
CA PRO A 104 3.98 -7.28 -10.14
C PRO A 104 5.23 -7.29 -11.01
N HIS A 105 5.08 -7.13 -12.31
CA HIS A 105 6.21 -7.06 -13.23
C HIS A 105 7.07 -5.82 -12.96
N HIS A 106 6.45 -4.67 -12.69
CA HIS A 106 7.18 -3.46 -12.34
C HIS A 106 7.91 -3.61 -11.01
N VAL A 107 7.28 -4.27 -10.03
CA VAL A 107 7.90 -4.54 -8.74
C VAL A 107 9.16 -5.38 -8.92
N LYS A 108 9.05 -6.47 -9.67
CA LYS A 108 10.19 -7.35 -9.94
C LYS A 108 11.33 -6.60 -10.61
N LYS A 109 11.01 -5.81 -11.63
CA LYS A 109 12.02 -5.07 -12.38
C LYS A 109 12.73 -4.04 -11.50
N SER A 110 11.99 -3.32 -10.66
CA SER A 110 12.57 -2.35 -9.75
C SER A 110 13.47 -3.01 -8.72
N LYS A 111 13.08 -4.19 -8.21
CA LYS A 111 13.90 -4.94 -7.26
C LYS A 111 15.21 -5.40 -7.89
N GLU A 112 15.20 -5.80 -9.16
CA GLU A 112 16.41 -6.20 -9.84
C GLU A 112 17.41 -5.05 -9.93
N LEU A 113 16.95 -3.83 -10.11
CA LEU A 113 17.81 -2.65 -10.13
C LEU A 113 18.40 -2.36 -8.75
N ASP A 114 17.70 -2.69 -7.68
CA ASP A 114 18.14 -2.45 -6.31
C ASP A 114 19.00 -3.60 -5.75
N ASP A 115 19.00 -4.76 -6.39
CA ASP A 115 19.64 -5.97 -5.87
C ASP A 115 21.17 -5.92 -5.84
N ASN A 116 21.77 -4.84 -6.28
CA ASN A 116 23.20 -4.62 -6.09
C ASN A 116 23.53 -4.23 -4.63
N ASN A 117 22.51 -4.04 -3.80
CA ASN A 117 22.67 -3.69 -2.40
C ASN A 117 22.59 -4.97 -1.54
N PRO A 118 23.58 -5.25 -0.70
CA PRO A 118 23.62 -6.50 0.08
C PRO A 118 22.63 -6.59 1.23
N SER A 119 21.94 -5.55 1.61
CA SER A 119 20.99 -5.61 2.73
C SER A 119 19.68 -6.26 2.29
N LYS A 120 19.68 -7.59 2.26
CA LYS A 120 18.55 -8.38 1.77
C LYS A 120 17.50 -8.70 2.84
N ASN A 121 17.77 -8.40 4.09
CA ASN A 121 16.91 -8.80 5.20
C ASN A 121 15.79 -7.81 5.49
N ASP A 122 15.84 -6.61 4.90
CA ASP A 122 14.81 -5.62 5.09
C ASP A 122 13.65 -5.89 4.13
N ARG A 123 12.43 -5.64 4.61
CA ARG A 123 11.25 -5.74 3.75
C ARG A 123 11.26 -4.60 2.76
N LYS A 124 11.93 -4.79 1.63
CA LYS A 124 12.10 -3.76 0.60
C LYS A 124 10.87 -3.58 -0.29
N ASP A 125 10.02 -4.60 -0.37
CA ASP A 125 8.85 -4.53 -1.24
C ASP A 125 7.96 -3.34 -0.91
N PRO A 126 7.68 -3.00 0.37
CA PRO A 126 6.89 -1.82 0.67
C PRO A 126 7.50 -0.53 0.11
N LYS A 127 8.82 -0.39 0.17
CA LYS A 127 9.49 0.79 -0.38
C LYS A 127 9.40 0.82 -1.90
N THR A 128 9.61 -0.31 -2.54
CA THR A 128 9.51 -0.42 -4.00
C THR A 128 8.09 -0.08 -4.46
N ILE A 129 7.09 -0.61 -3.75
CA ILE A 129 5.68 -0.34 -4.06
C ILE A 129 5.38 1.15 -3.92
N ALA A 130 5.82 1.78 -2.82
CA ALA A 130 5.61 3.21 -2.61
C ALA A 130 6.27 4.04 -3.71
N GLY A 131 7.46 3.64 -4.15
CA GLY A 131 8.16 4.32 -5.25
C GLY A 131 7.37 4.28 -6.55
N LEU A 132 6.78 3.12 -6.87
CA LEU A 132 5.96 2.99 -8.07
C LEU A 132 4.69 3.83 -7.98
N VAL A 133 4.08 3.93 -6.79
CA VAL A 133 2.94 4.81 -6.60
C VAL A 133 3.33 6.27 -6.89
N ASN A 134 4.47 6.71 -6.38
CA ASN A 134 4.94 8.07 -6.61
C ASN A 134 5.22 8.37 -8.08
N GLU A 135 5.56 7.33 -8.86
CA GLU A 135 5.77 7.47 -10.31
C GLU A 135 4.46 7.43 -11.11
N GLY A 136 3.33 7.32 -10.45
CA GLY A 136 2.03 7.20 -11.12
C GLY A 136 1.79 5.84 -11.76
N ARG A 137 2.58 4.83 -11.38
CA ARG A 137 2.51 3.48 -11.95
C ARG A 137 1.62 2.59 -11.09
N PHE A 138 0.36 3.00 -10.97
CA PHE A 138 -0.62 2.26 -10.17
C PHE A 138 -1.99 2.34 -10.82
N SER A 139 -2.88 1.44 -10.39
CA SER A 139 -4.27 1.43 -10.83
C SER A 139 -5.18 1.19 -9.63
N TYR A 140 -6.46 1.53 -9.80
CA TYR A 140 -7.46 1.28 -8.76
C TYR A 140 -8.12 -0.07 -9.05
N PRO A 141 -8.00 -1.04 -8.12
CA PRO A 141 -8.64 -2.34 -8.33
C PRO A 141 -10.15 -2.22 -8.21
N TYR A 142 -10.86 -3.07 -8.93
CA TYR A 142 -12.29 -3.21 -8.74
C TYR A 142 -12.54 -4.11 -7.53
N ILE A 143 -13.22 -3.58 -6.52
CA ILE A 143 -13.61 -4.33 -5.33
C ILE A 143 -15.12 -4.12 -5.16
N PRO A 144 -15.94 -5.17 -5.24
CA PRO A 144 -17.40 -5.00 -5.12
C PRO A 144 -17.79 -4.37 -3.79
N THR A 145 -18.73 -3.45 -3.83
CA THR A 145 -19.25 -2.81 -2.62
C THR A 145 -19.86 -3.87 -1.71
N GLY A 146 -19.51 -3.82 -0.42
CA GLY A 146 -20.05 -4.76 0.57
C GLY A 146 -19.34 -6.10 0.64
N ILE A 147 -18.32 -6.32 -0.22
CA ILE A 147 -17.63 -7.63 -0.23
C ILE A 147 -16.96 -7.94 1.11
N TYR A 148 -16.50 -6.92 1.85
CA TYR A 148 -15.85 -7.15 3.12
C TYR A 148 -16.78 -7.77 4.15
N ALA A 149 -18.04 -7.35 4.17
CA ALA A 149 -19.03 -7.93 5.08
C ALA A 149 -19.25 -9.41 4.78
N GLU A 150 -19.28 -9.79 3.49
CA GLU A 150 -19.40 -11.19 3.10
C GLU A 150 -18.18 -12.00 3.51
N ILE A 151 -16.98 -11.46 3.28
CA ILE A 151 -15.73 -12.13 3.66
C ILE A 151 -15.69 -12.34 5.18
N ARG A 152 -16.06 -11.33 5.95
CA ARG A 152 -16.08 -11.42 7.41
C ARG A 152 -17.04 -12.49 7.90
N ASN A 153 -18.23 -12.58 7.28
CA ASN A 153 -19.22 -13.58 7.64
C ASN A 153 -18.74 -15.00 7.33
N LEU A 154 -18.01 -15.18 6.22
CA LEU A 154 -17.46 -16.48 5.86
C LEU A 154 -16.33 -16.91 6.78
N SER A 155 -15.66 -15.96 7.42
CA SER A 155 -14.52 -16.24 8.30
C SER A 155 -14.97 -16.66 9.70
N ASN A 156 -16.24 -16.48 10.01
CA ASN A 156 -16.78 -16.83 11.33
C ASN A 156 -17.33 -18.30 11.35
#